data_44ed11baf5ea2c486955a223889c325d
#
_entry.id   44ed11baf5ea2c486955a223889c325d
#
_cell.length_a   1.000
_cell.length_b   1.000
_cell.length_c   1.000
_cell.angle_alpha   90.00
_cell.angle_beta   90.00
_cell.angle_gamma   90.00
#
_symmetry.space_group_name_H-M   'P 1'
#
loop_
_entity.id
_entity.type
_entity.pdbx_description
1 polymer ?
#
loop_
_entity_poly.entity_id
_entity_poly.type
_entity_poly.pdbx_seq_one_letter_code
_entity_poly.pdbx_strand_id
1 'polypeptide(L)'
;MNGERVTAIASAIGLVLQPVFLGYFLLYNGYMLLLIALSAGQVRRRVAGHFIEDLDLIDGSDYTKPLTMVVPAFNEEVTIVDSVTNLIHCDYPRFEVVVVNDGSSDETLNVLKQAFRLRRTDLPYRDAIGTARVRAMYEATILLPKNVSQLIVIDKENAGKADALNAGINTSTSPYFVSLDADSILDQRALKELMRMVQEDPRIVAVGGQVAIANGCTIRAGRVVSVGLPSHPWARFQMVEYLRSFTTGRTGLDRLDSVLILSGVFAVFEKETVIRAGGYLTPLVQHKLVEEYVGRRAGTVCEDMEIIVRLHRFVRDKLRSRRIAFLPHPVAWTEVPEKLESLRKQRGRWQRGLRESLFYHRDMLFRRKYGRIGWFALPSFWLFEYYGPILELTGYIFVAVFLIMERIFGIPILNEQYAVAFLLASLGWGTLVNVFAVLVGAWRFRYGLADRLQRGLLPFNRKRDVLILLGYAVLENFFWRPMTLYWRLRGLWDAWRGKSGWEKFARQGFQKHVETGRAA
;
A
#
# COMPACT_ATOMS: atom_id res chain seq x y z
N MET A 1 18.30 47.26 -19.95
CA MET A 1 17.27 46.38 -20.55
C MET A 1 15.94 46.91 -20.03
N ASN A 2 15.10 47.46 -20.89
CA ASN A 2 14.01 48.34 -20.51
C ASN A 2 12.93 47.59 -19.71
N GLY A 3 12.47 48.22 -18.62
CA GLY A 3 11.42 47.66 -17.73
C GLY A 3 10.18 47.16 -18.47
N GLU A 4 9.77 47.87 -19.53
CA GLU A 4 8.67 47.49 -20.41
C GLU A 4 8.83 46.12 -21.07
N ARG A 5 10.05 45.74 -21.49
CA ARG A 5 10.32 44.41 -22.06
C ARG A 5 10.22 43.31 -21.02
N VAL A 6 10.69 43.55 -19.81
CA VAL A 6 10.58 42.58 -18.70
C VAL A 6 9.11 42.37 -18.34
N THR A 7 8.33 43.44 -18.26
CA THR A 7 6.88 43.39 -18.02
C THR A 7 6.15 42.61 -19.11
N ALA A 8 6.43 42.90 -20.40
CA ALA A 8 5.78 42.21 -21.50
C ALA A 8 6.09 40.70 -21.51
N ILE A 9 7.36 40.31 -21.25
CA ILE A 9 7.76 38.91 -21.15
C ILE A 9 7.08 38.22 -19.95
N ALA A 10 7.09 38.88 -18.80
CA ALA A 10 6.46 38.32 -17.59
C ALA A 10 4.94 38.14 -17.76
N SER A 11 4.27 39.12 -18.37
CA SER A 11 2.84 39.03 -18.67
C SER A 11 2.52 37.92 -19.67
N ALA A 12 3.36 37.74 -20.73
CA ALA A 12 3.20 36.66 -21.68
C ALA A 12 3.40 35.27 -21.03
N ILE A 13 4.41 35.13 -20.17
CA ILE A 13 4.63 33.89 -19.40
C ILE A 13 3.43 33.63 -18.46
N GLY A 14 2.97 34.66 -17.76
CA GLY A 14 1.79 34.57 -16.89
C GLY A 14 0.54 34.09 -17.64
N LEU A 15 0.26 34.67 -18.80
CA LEU A 15 -0.89 34.31 -19.63
C LEU A 15 -0.88 32.85 -20.07
N VAL A 16 0.30 32.26 -20.32
CA VAL A 16 0.43 30.85 -20.73
C VAL A 16 0.40 29.91 -19.52
N LEU A 17 1.09 30.23 -18.43
CA LEU A 17 1.25 29.31 -17.30
C LEU A 17 0.03 29.28 -16.37
N GLN A 18 -0.70 30.39 -16.23
CA GLN A 18 -1.92 30.44 -15.42
C GLN A 18 -2.93 29.34 -15.79
N PRO A 19 -3.38 29.22 -17.03
CA PRO A 19 -4.34 28.18 -17.40
C PRO A 19 -3.77 26.77 -17.29
N VAL A 20 -2.46 26.59 -17.46
CA VAL A 20 -1.80 25.27 -17.30
C VAL A 20 -1.88 24.78 -15.85
N PHE A 21 -1.50 25.63 -14.89
CA PHE A 21 -1.57 25.23 -13.47
C PHE A 21 -3.00 25.07 -12.97
N LEU A 22 -3.88 26.01 -13.33
CA LEU A 22 -5.30 25.88 -12.97
C LEU A 22 -5.92 24.62 -13.59
N GLY A 23 -5.67 24.38 -14.88
CA GLY A 23 -6.11 23.19 -15.59
C GLY A 23 -5.62 21.89 -14.94
N TYR A 24 -4.35 21.85 -14.49
CA TYR A 24 -3.80 20.72 -13.75
C TYR A 24 -4.58 20.46 -12.46
N PHE A 25 -4.81 21.48 -11.63
CA PHE A 25 -5.55 21.30 -10.37
C PHE A 25 -7.02 20.92 -10.61
N LEU A 26 -7.68 21.49 -11.60
CA LEU A 26 -9.06 21.11 -11.97
C LEU A 26 -9.12 19.65 -12.44
N LEU A 27 -8.16 19.22 -13.25
CA LEU A 27 -8.08 17.84 -13.75
C LEU A 27 -7.79 16.85 -12.60
N TYR A 28 -6.85 17.17 -11.70
CA TYR A 28 -6.56 16.39 -10.52
C TYR A 28 -7.77 16.25 -9.59
N ASN A 29 -8.47 17.35 -9.34
CA ASN A 29 -9.64 17.37 -8.48
C ASN A 29 -10.80 16.61 -9.12
N GLY A 30 -11.01 16.73 -10.43
CA GLY A 30 -11.99 15.95 -11.19
C GLY A 30 -11.70 14.45 -11.12
N TYR A 31 -10.42 14.06 -11.26
CA TYR A 31 -9.97 12.69 -11.08
C TYR A 31 -10.28 12.17 -9.66
N MET A 32 -9.96 12.94 -8.62
CA MET A 32 -10.24 12.55 -7.23
C MET A 32 -11.74 12.43 -6.96
N LEU A 33 -12.56 13.35 -7.48
CA LEU A 33 -14.03 13.24 -7.38
C LEU A 33 -14.56 11.98 -8.05
N LEU A 34 -14.07 11.67 -9.23
CA LEU A 34 -14.45 10.44 -9.93
C LEU A 34 -14.15 9.22 -9.06
N LEU A 35 -12.95 9.13 -8.49
CA LEU A 35 -12.59 8.01 -7.60
C LEU A 35 -13.46 7.95 -6.35
N ILE A 36 -13.80 9.10 -5.73
CA ILE A 36 -14.70 9.17 -4.58
C ILE A 36 -16.10 8.66 -4.97
N ALA A 37 -16.65 9.12 -6.08
CA ALA A 37 -17.98 8.70 -6.55
C ALA A 37 -18.04 7.20 -6.84
N LEU A 38 -17.02 6.66 -7.53
CA LEU A 38 -16.90 5.23 -7.80
C LEU A 38 -16.75 4.41 -6.52
N SER A 39 -15.94 4.90 -5.56
CA SER A 39 -15.74 4.27 -4.26
C SER A 39 -17.04 4.25 -3.45
N ALA A 40 -17.77 5.36 -3.34
CA ALA A 40 -19.03 5.44 -2.62
C ALA A 40 -20.07 4.45 -3.18
N GLY A 41 -20.18 4.36 -4.50
CA GLY A 41 -21.06 3.38 -5.16
C GLY A 41 -20.69 1.93 -4.86
N GLN A 42 -19.39 1.60 -4.80
CA GLN A 42 -18.93 0.25 -4.50
C GLN A 42 -19.14 -0.11 -3.03
N VAL A 43 -18.85 0.81 -2.13
CA VAL A 43 -19.10 0.65 -0.69
C VAL A 43 -20.58 0.39 -0.44
N ARG A 44 -21.48 1.20 -1.05
CA ARG A 44 -22.93 1.02 -0.90
C ARG A 44 -23.41 -0.35 -1.36
N ARG A 45 -22.93 -0.84 -2.50
CA ARG A 45 -23.30 -2.18 -3.02
C ARG A 45 -22.84 -3.31 -2.09
N ARG A 46 -21.60 -3.23 -1.60
CA ARG A 46 -21.04 -4.26 -0.71
C ARG A 46 -21.68 -4.23 0.66
N VAL A 47 -21.99 -3.06 1.18
CA VAL A 47 -22.74 -2.93 2.43
C VAL A 47 -24.11 -3.59 2.30
N ALA A 48 -24.82 -3.37 1.19
CA ALA A 48 -26.11 -4.01 0.95
C ALA A 48 -26.00 -5.55 0.82
N GLY A 49 -24.88 -6.05 0.25
CA GLY A 49 -24.62 -7.50 0.15
C GLY A 49 -24.19 -8.16 1.47
N HIS A 50 -23.45 -7.43 2.31
CA HIS A 50 -22.86 -7.98 3.55
C HIS A 50 -23.88 -8.45 4.60
N PHE A 51 -25.12 -7.96 4.56
CA PHE A 51 -26.22 -8.44 5.40
C PHE A 51 -26.72 -9.85 5.04
N ILE A 52 -26.33 -10.40 3.89
CA ILE A 52 -26.79 -11.69 3.35
C ILE A 52 -25.66 -12.74 3.40
N GLU A 53 -24.42 -12.33 3.72
CA GLU A 53 -23.23 -13.13 3.51
C GLU A 53 -22.80 -13.87 4.77
N ASP A 54 -22.98 -15.19 4.76
CA ASP A 54 -22.49 -16.09 5.79
C ASP A 54 -21.06 -16.54 5.45
N LEU A 55 -20.06 -16.00 6.17
CA LEU A 55 -18.65 -16.40 6.00
C LEU A 55 -18.40 -17.82 6.52
N ASP A 56 -19.28 -18.36 7.32
CA ASP A 56 -19.16 -19.70 7.88
C ASP A 56 -19.43 -20.78 6.81
N LEU A 57 -20.05 -20.42 5.68
CA LEU A 57 -20.16 -21.30 4.51
C LEU A 57 -18.80 -21.69 3.91
N ILE A 58 -17.75 -20.88 4.15
CA ILE A 58 -16.40 -21.18 3.71
C ILE A 58 -15.80 -22.33 4.52
N ASP A 59 -16.17 -22.47 5.78
CA ASP A 59 -15.58 -23.46 6.71
C ASP A 59 -15.97 -24.89 6.37
N GLY A 60 -17.19 -25.09 5.88
CA GLY A 60 -17.72 -26.42 5.50
C GLY A 60 -17.55 -26.80 4.04
N SER A 61 -16.92 -25.96 3.22
CA SER A 61 -16.86 -26.17 1.78
C SER A 61 -15.56 -26.85 1.34
N ASP A 62 -15.66 -28.00 0.67
CA ASP A 62 -14.55 -28.68 -0.01
C ASP A 62 -13.93 -27.83 -1.13
N TYR A 63 -14.63 -26.81 -1.60
CA TYR A 63 -14.15 -25.88 -2.63
C TYR A 63 -13.23 -24.79 -2.07
N THR A 64 -13.09 -24.69 -0.74
CA THR A 64 -12.19 -23.70 -0.13
C THR A 64 -10.75 -24.03 -0.43
N LYS A 65 -10.10 -23.14 -1.18
CA LYS A 65 -8.72 -23.33 -1.66
C LYS A 65 -7.73 -23.15 -0.49
N PRO A 66 -6.79 -24.09 -0.30
CA PRO A 66 -5.71 -23.91 0.66
C PRO A 66 -4.81 -22.75 0.26
N LEU A 67 -4.16 -22.13 1.23
CA LEU A 67 -3.23 -21.02 1.00
C LEU A 67 -1.95 -21.16 1.86
N THR A 68 -0.89 -20.49 1.42
CA THR A 68 0.38 -20.38 2.13
C THR A 68 0.60 -18.95 2.59
N MET A 69 0.79 -18.71 3.87
CA MET A 69 1.24 -17.41 4.37
C MET A 69 2.77 -17.34 4.28
N VAL A 70 3.28 -16.42 3.46
CA VAL A 70 4.73 -16.20 3.29
C VAL A 70 5.12 -14.96 4.08
N VAL A 71 6.00 -15.14 5.08
CA VAL A 71 6.40 -14.09 6.04
C VAL A 71 7.92 -13.87 5.92
N PRO A 72 8.36 -12.87 5.16
CA PRO A 72 9.78 -12.48 5.15
C PRO A 72 10.17 -11.82 6.47
N ALA A 73 11.25 -12.29 7.09
CA ALA A 73 11.77 -11.76 8.35
C ALA A 73 13.25 -11.40 8.21
N PHE A 74 13.63 -10.21 8.68
CA PHE A 74 15.02 -9.75 8.75
C PHE A 74 15.23 -8.88 9.96
N ASN A 75 15.96 -9.37 10.97
CA ASN A 75 16.21 -8.70 12.25
C ASN A 75 14.89 -8.30 12.95
N GLU A 76 14.07 -9.30 13.26
CA GLU A 76 12.75 -9.18 13.89
C GLU A 76 12.65 -9.99 15.19
N GLU A 77 13.76 -10.17 15.92
CA GLU A 77 13.83 -10.99 17.13
C GLU A 77 12.77 -10.65 18.18
N VAL A 78 12.35 -9.36 18.24
CA VAL A 78 11.39 -8.85 19.24
C VAL A 78 9.95 -9.20 18.89
N THR A 79 9.60 -9.26 17.61
CA THR A 79 8.21 -9.30 17.14
C THR A 79 7.82 -10.59 16.45
N ILE A 80 8.77 -11.33 15.90
CA ILE A 80 8.50 -12.45 14.99
C ILE A 80 7.71 -13.58 15.64
N VAL A 81 7.98 -13.91 16.90
CA VAL A 81 7.29 -15.01 17.60
C VAL A 81 5.82 -14.66 17.81
N ASP A 82 5.53 -13.44 18.26
CA ASP A 82 4.14 -12.97 18.44
C ASP A 82 3.40 -12.92 17.10
N SER A 83 4.07 -12.44 16.06
CA SER A 83 3.51 -12.37 14.70
C SER A 83 3.15 -13.75 14.18
N VAL A 84 4.08 -14.71 14.21
CA VAL A 84 3.82 -16.08 13.74
C VAL A 84 2.77 -16.77 14.61
N THR A 85 2.77 -16.55 15.93
CA THR A 85 1.74 -17.07 16.84
C THR A 85 0.36 -16.53 16.47
N ASN A 86 0.24 -15.24 16.13
CA ASN A 86 -1.01 -14.69 15.65
C ASN A 86 -1.46 -15.32 14.33
N LEU A 87 -0.55 -15.51 13.38
CA LEU A 87 -0.84 -16.08 12.07
C LEU A 87 -1.35 -17.52 12.14
N ILE A 88 -0.74 -18.39 12.95
CA ILE A 88 -1.18 -19.78 13.09
C ILE A 88 -2.59 -19.89 13.73
N HIS A 89 -3.09 -18.83 14.38
CA HIS A 89 -4.43 -18.77 14.94
C HIS A 89 -5.43 -17.99 14.06
N CYS A 90 -5.10 -17.71 12.79
CA CYS A 90 -6.04 -17.12 11.86
C CYS A 90 -7.23 -18.04 11.60
N ASP A 91 -8.41 -17.43 11.45
CA ASP A 91 -9.64 -18.13 11.15
C ASP A 91 -9.76 -18.39 9.65
N TYR A 92 -9.13 -19.49 9.19
CA TYR A 92 -9.23 -20.00 7.83
C TYR A 92 -9.12 -21.53 7.83
N PRO A 93 -9.90 -22.27 7.01
CA PRO A 93 -10.05 -23.72 7.13
C PRO A 93 -8.77 -24.52 6.91
N ARG A 94 -7.92 -24.11 5.97
CA ARG A 94 -6.70 -24.87 5.63
C ARG A 94 -5.60 -23.97 5.09
N PHE A 95 -4.52 -23.87 5.82
CA PHE A 95 -3.35 -23.09 5.38
C PHE A 95 -2.04 -23.63 5.94
N GLU A 96 -0.94 -23.17 5.36
CA GLU A 96 0.43 -23.36 5.84
C GLU A 96 1.10 -22.01 6.08
N VAL A 97 2.11 -22.00 6.94
CA VAL A 97 2.90 -20.80 7.23
C VAL A 97 4.36 -21.07 6.87
N VAL A 98 4.92 -20.20 6.03
CA VAL A 98 6.34 -20.24 5.63
C VAL A 98 7.00 -18.94 6.05
N VAL A 99 7.82 -19.01 7.09
CA VAL A 99 8.64 -17.88 7.56
C VAL A 99 9.98 -17.94 6.84
N VAL A 100 10.41 -16.83 6.25
CA VAL A 100 11.69 -16.77 5.53
C VAL A 100 12.63 -15.84 6.27
N ASN A 101 13.59 -16.40 7.01
CA ASN A 101 14.69 -15.65 7.61
C ASN A 101 15.69 -15.25 6.51
N ASP A 102 15.66 -13.97 6.13
CA ASP A 102 16.50 -13.40 5.07
C ASP A 102 17.89 -13.01 5.59
N GLY A 103 18.57 -13.96 6.20
CA GLY A 103 19.94 -13.77 6.69
C GLY A 103 20.03 -12.77 7.84
N SER A 104 19.12 -12.84 8.82
CA SER A 104 19.17 -12.01 10.02
C SER A 104 20.50 -12.14 10.76
N SER A 105 20.97 -11.03 11.32
CA SER A 105 22.19 -10.94 12.12
C SER A 105 21.92 -10.90 13.63
N ASP A 106 20.65 -10.81 14.03
CA ASP A 106 20.16 -10.86 15.41
C ASP A 106 19.69 -12.28 15.78
N GLU A 107 18.98 -12.43 16.90
CA GLU A 107 18.47 -13.70 17.40
C GLU A 107 17.17 -14.18 16.70
N THR A 108 16.72 -13.56 15.61
CA THR A 108 15.46 -13.91 14.92
C THR A 108 15.31 -15.41 14.66
N LEU A 109 16.34 -16.07 14.10
CA LEU A 109 16.27 -17.50 13.82
C LEU A 109 16.25 -18.34 15.10
N ASN A 110 17.00 -17.96 16.12
CA ASN A 110 17.11 -18.71 17.36
C ASN A 110 15.82 -18.62 18.19
N VAL A 111 15.21 -17.45 18.28
CA VAL A 111 13.91 -17.31 18.98
C VAL A 111 12.80 -18.12 18.27
N LEU A 112 12.81 -18.18 16.94
CA LEU A 112 11.89 -19.05 16.18
C LEU A 112 12.14 -20.53 16.47
N LYS A 113 13.42 -20.98 16.49
CA LYS A 113 13.78 -22.38 16.81
C LYS A 113 13.30 -22.78 18.18
N GLN A 114 13.45 -21.91 19.17
CA GLN A 114 13.03 -22.17 20.55
C GLN A 114 11.50 -22.18 20.69
N ALA A 115 10.83 -21.15 20.19
CA ALA A 115 9.38 -20.97 20.35
C ALA A 115 8.58 -22.10 19.69
N PHE A 116 8.98 -22.52 18.50
CA PHE A 116 8.24 -23.50 17.69
C PHE A 116 8.90 -24.88 17.67
N ARG A 117 9.95 -25.12 18.49
CA ARG A 117 10.71 -26.37 18.56
C ARG A 117 11.09 -26.87 17.17
N LEU A 118 11.74 -26.00 16.39
CA LEU A 118 12.04 -26.27 15.00
C LEU A 118 13.06 -27.41 14.84
N ARG A 119 12.76 -28.39 13.98
CA ARG A 119 13.67 -29.46 13.57
C ARG A 119 14.09 -29.23 12.13
N ARG A 120 15.37 -29.42 11.82
CA ARG A 120 15.88 -29.37 10.44
C ARG A 120 15.22 -30.45 9.59
N THR A 121 14.83 -30.07 8.37
CA THR A 121 14.14 -30.95 7.43
C THR A 121 14.72 -30.77 6.02
N ASP A 122 14.59 -31.82 5.20
CA ASP A 122 14.98 -31.80 3.78
C ASP A 122 13.75 -31.75 2.88
N LEU A 123 12.84 -30.82 3.15
CA LEU A 123 11.66 -30.62 2.32
C LEU A 123 12.06 -30.22 0.89
N PRO A 124 11.29 -30.66 -0.12
CA PRO A 124 11.57 -30.30 -1.50
C PRO A 124 11.45 -28.79 -1.72
N TYR A 125 12.53 -28.19 -2.23
CA TYR A 125 12.56 -26.79 -2.66
C TYR A 125 12.43 -26.72 -4.18
N ARG A 126 11.32 -26.19 -4.68
CA ARG A 126 11.12 -26.03 -6.12
C ARG A 126 11.71 -24.67 -6.54
N ASP A 127 12.87 -24.68 -7.16
CA ASP A 127 13.53 -23.46 -7.68
C ASP A 127 12.85 -22.98 -8.97
N ALA A 128 11.58 -22.53 -8.82
CA ALA A 128 10.79 -21.99 -9.92
C ALA A 128 11.10 -20.51 -10.20
N ILE A 129 11.57 -19.80 -9.18
CA ILE A 129 11.95 -18.38 -9.22
C ILE A 129 13.35 -18.29 -8.62
N GLY A 130 14.32 -17.73 -9.33
CA GLY A 130 15.69 -17.57 -8.84
C GLY A 130 15.77 -16.77 -7.54
N THR A 131 16.48 -17.30 -6.54
CA THR A 131 16.67 -16.71 -5.21
C THR A 131 18.11 -16.82 -4.76
N ALA A 132 18.48 -16.10 -3.71
CA ALA A 132 19.73 -16.33 -3.01
C ALA A 132 19.71 -17.70 -2.31
N ARG A 133 20.89 -18.21 -2.00
CA ARG A 133 21.09 -19.57 -1.48
C ARG A 133 20.32 -19.82 -0.20
N VAL A 134 19.50 -20.87 -0.19
CA VAL A 134 18.88 -21.44 1.02
C VAL A 134 19.93 -22.26 1.77
N ARG A 135 20.16 -21.94 3.04
CA ARG A 135 21.15 -22.60 3.93
C ARG A 135 20.56 -23.81 4.61
N ALA A 136 19.31 -23.68 5.08
CA ALA A 136 18.59 -24.73 5.78
C ALA A 136 17.10 -24.49 5.79
N MET A 137 16.34 -25.56 5.95
CA MET A 137 14.90 -25.51 6.17
C MET A 137 14.57 -26.21 7.48
N TYR A 138 13.57 -25.72 8.19
CA TYR A 138 13.13 -26.23 9.48
C TYR A 138 11.62 -26.35 9.50
N GLU A 139 11.11 -27.37 10.18
CA GLU A 139 9.70 -27.62 10.41
C GLU A 139 9.39 -27.57 11.90
N ALA A 140 8.26 -27.01 12.27
CA ALA A 140 7.79 -26.95 13.65
C ALA A 140 7.37 -28.34 14.14
N THR A 141 7.77 -28.68 15.37
CA THR A 141 7.38 -29.95 16.02
C THR A 141 6.39 -29.76 17.16
N ILE A 142 5.91 -28.53 17.38
CA ILE A 142 4.83 -28.24 18.31
C ILE A 142 3.48 -28.71 17.75
N LEU A 143 2.49 -28.89 18.62
CA LEU A 143 1.12 -29.15 18.20
C LEU A 143 0.54 -27.89 17.55
N LEU A 144 0.31 -27.93 16.24
CA LEU A 144 -0.33 -26.84 15.49
C LEU A 144 -1.87 -26.95 15.58
N PRO A 145 -2.60 -25.81 15.43
CA PRO A 145 -4.04 -25.84 15.24
C PRO A 145 -4.44 -26.73 14.06
N LYS A 146 -5.60 -27.37 14.12
CA LYS A 146 -6.07 -28.36 13.11
C LYS A 146 -6.15 -27.80 11.67
N ASN A 147 -6.35 -26.50 11.54
CA ASN A 147 -6.44 -25.77 10.26
C ASN A 147 -5.06 -25.39 9.67
N VAL A 148 -3.98 -25.53 10.44
CA VAL A 148 -2.60 -25.28 10.00
C VAL A 148 -1.94 -26.59 9.61
N SER A 149 -1.68 -26.76 8.31
CA SER A 149 -1.06 -28.01 7.82
C SER A 149 0.40 -28.16 8.21
N GLN A 150 1.15 -27.04 8.19
CA GLN A 150 2.57 -27.00 8.57
C GLN A 150 3.05 -25.59 8.87
N LEU A 151 4.11 -25.47 9.67
CA LEU A 151 4.88 -24.25 9.87
C LEU A 151 6.34 -24.55 9.49
N ILE A 152 6.81 -23.88 8.44
CA ILE A 152 8.17 -24.03 7.91
C ILE A 152 8.93 -22.73 8.14
N VAL A 153 10.20 -22.85 8.50
CA VAL A 153 11.15 -21.73 8.57
C VAL A 153 12.30 -22.00 7.62
N ILE A 154 12.51 -21.08 6.68
CA ILE A 154 13.62 -21.10 5.72
C ILE A 154 14.70 -20.14 6.23
N ASP A 155 15.94 -20.61 6.34
CA ASP A 155 17.13 -19.79 6.56
C ASP A 155 17.89 -19.63 5.25
N LYS A 156 18.08 -18.39 4.79
CA LYS A 156 18.76 -18.11 3.52
C LYS A 156 19.77 -16.96 3.64
N GLU A 157 20.58 -16.78 2.62
CA GLU A 157 21.45 -15.61 2.49
C GLU A 157 20.60 -14.35 2.23
N ASN A 158 21.01 -13.22 2.83
CA ASN A 158 20.27 -11.97 2.68
C ASN A 158 20.29 -11.48 1.22
N ALA A 159 19.09 -11.22 0.69
CA ALA A 159 18.91 -10.61 -0.62
C ALA A 159 17.66 -9.72 -0.69
N GLY A 160 17.06 -9.40 0.48
CA GLY A 160 15.95 -8.50 0.64
C GLY A 160 14.57 -9.15 0.56
N LYS A 161 13.55 -8.38 0.94
CA LYS A 161 12.17 -8.85 1.09
C LYS A 161 11.61 -9.54 -0.16
N ALA A 162 11.82 -8.99 -1.35
CA ALA A 162 11.35 -9.57 -2.60
C ALA A 162 11.92 -10.97 -2.86
N ASP A 163 13.21 -11.18 -2.55
CA ASP A 163 13.87 -12.46 -2.67
C ASP A 163 13.37 -13.46 -1.61
N ALA A 164 13.16 -13.01 -0.39
CA ALA A 164 12.57 -13.83 0.66
C ALA A 164 11.13 -14.28 0.30
N LEU A 165 10.32 -13.39 -0.30
CA LEU A 165 9.00 -13.76 -0.81
C LEU A 165 9.11 -14.82 -1.92
N ASN A 166 10.05 -14.70 -2.85
CA ASN A 166 10.29 -15.71 -3.89
C ASN A 166 10.67 -17.06 -3.30
N ALA A 167 11.54 -17.08 -2.27
CA ALA A 167 11.89 -18.31 -1.59
C ALA A 167 10.69 -18.98 -0.88
N GLY A 168 9.82 -18.18 -0.28
CA GLY A 168 8.57 -18.68 0.30
C GLY A 168 7.59 -19.22 -0.77
N ILE A 169 7.50 -18.58 -1.93
CA ILE A 169 6.68 -19.06 -3.06
C ILE A 169 7.23 -20.40 -3.60
N ASN A 170 8.55 -20.53 -3.72
CA ASN A 170 9.19 -21.77 -4.16
C ASN A 170 8.90 -22.95 -3.22
N THR A 171 8.76 -22.68 -1.91
CA THR A 171 8.47 -23.70 -0.88
C THR A 171 6.97 -23.98 -0.73
N SER A 172 6.12 -23.01 -1.06
CA SER A 172 4.66 -23.12 -0.94
C SER A 172 4.09 -24.32 -1.67
N THR A 173 3.18 -25.05 -1.01
CA THR A 173 2.46 -26.20 -1.62
C THR A 173 1.07 -25.80 -2.11
N SER A 174 0.50 -24.73 -1.57
CA SER A 174 -0.87 -24.27 -1.88
C SER A 174 -0.99 -23.53 -3.21
N PRO A 175 -2.18 -23.52 -3.85
CA PRO A 175 -2.41 -22.80 -5.11
C PRO A 175 -2.44 -21.27 -4.95
N TYR A 176 -2.69 -20.78 -3.74
CA TYR A 176 -2.63 -19.37 -3.39
C TYR A 176 -1.59 -19.12 -2.31
N PHE A 177 -0.96 -17.96 -2.35
CA PHE A 177 -0.11 -17.50 -1.25
C PHE A 177 -0.49 -16.09 -0.83
N VAL A 178 -0.13 -15.78 0.41
CA VAL A 178 -0.29 -14.46 1.02
C VAL A 178 1.09 -13.88 1.23
N SER A 179 1.33 -12.69 0.68
CA SER A 179 2.50 -11.88 1.04
C SER A 179 2.18 -11.05 2.27
N LEU A 180 3.01 -11.17 3.31
CA LEU A 180 2.83 -10.52 4.61
C LEU A 180 4.08 -9.76 5.02
N ASP A 181 3.93 -8.63 5.73
CA ASP A 181 5.04 -8.07 6.51
C ASP A 181 5.09 -8.73 7.89
N ALA A 182 6.29 -9.07 8.38
CA ALA A 182 6.49 -9.73 9.66
C ALA A 182 5.94 -8.96 10.88
N ASP A 183 5.77 -7.66 10.74
CA ASP A 183 5.27 -6.74 11.76
C ASP A 183 3.82 -6.30 11.53
N SER A 184 3.08 -7.01 10.69
CA SER A 184 1.66 -6.73 10.40
C SER A 184 0.74 -7.55 11.28
N ILE A 185 -0.36 -6.95 11.70
CA ILE A 185 -1.42 -7.63 12.44
C ILE A 185 -2.59 -7.86 11.50
N LEU A 186 -2.99 -9.11 11.32
CA LEU A 186 -4.16 -9.46 10.52
C LEU A 186 -5.44 -9.46 11.34
N ASP A 187 -6.54 -9.07 10.69
CA ASP A 187 -7.88 -9.43 11.18
C ASP A 187 -8.05 -10.95 11.07
N GLN A 188 -8.66 -11.56 12.07
CA GLN A 188 -8.82 -13.01 12.11
C GLN A 188 -9.56 -13.57 10.90
N ARG A 189 -10.52 -12.83 10.33
CA ARG A 189 -11.32 -13.22 9.16
C ARG A 189 -10.78 -12.67 7.85
N ALA A 190 -9.65 -11.94 7.87
CA ALA A 190 -9.08 -11.33 6.66
C ALA A 190 -8.92 -12.31 5.50
N LEU A 191 -8.43 -13.51 5.80
CA LEU A 191 -8.22 -14.55 4.80
C LEU A 191 -9.54 -15.05 4.21
N LYS A 192 -10.56 -15.28 5.06
CA LYS A 192 -11.89 -15.69 4.59
C LYS A 192 -12.51 -14.62 3.69
N GLU A 193 -12.43 -13.35 4.08
CA GLU A 193 -12.99 -12.24 3.30
C GLU A 193 -12.32 -12.10 1.93
N LEU A 194 -11.00 -12.22 1.84
CA LEU A 194 -10.30 -12.12 0.56
C LEU A 194 -10.51 -13.38 -0.30
N MET A 195 -10.42 -14.55 0.29
CA MET A 195 -10.60 -15.81 -0.46
C MET A 195 -12.04 -16.00 -0.92
N ARG A 196 -13.03 -15.46 -0.21
CA ARG A 196 -14.40 -15.40 -0.71
C ARG A 196 -14.48 -14.64 -2.04
N MET A 197 -13.83 -13.46 -2.13
CA MET A 197 -13.79 -12.72 -3.40
C MET A 197 -13.21 -13.54 -4.54
N VAL A 198 -12.15 -14.33 -4.25
CA VAL A 198 -11.52 -15.23 -5.24
C VAL A 198 -12.46 -16.38 -5.63
N GLN A 199 -13.23 -16.91 -4.70
CA GLN A 199 -14.23 -17.97 -4.99
C GLN A 199 -15.41 -17.43 -5.80
N GLU A 200 -15.91 -16.24 -5.49
CA GLU A 200 -17.01 -15.58 -6.22
C GLU A 200 -16.60 -15.18 -7.64
N ASP A 201 -15.35 -14.75 -7.84
CA ASP A 201 -14.83 -14.38 -9.14
C ASP A 201 -13.48 -15.09 -9.44
N PRO A 202 -13.52 -16.27 -10.09
CA PRO A 202 -12.31 -17.04 -10.42
C PRO A 202 -11.33 -16.32 -11.36
N ARG A 203 -11.71 -15.15 -11.89
CA ARG A 203 -10.80 -14.32 -12.69
C ARG A 203 -9.78 -13.58 -11.84
N ILE A 204 -9.98 -13.50 -10.53
CA ILE A 204 -9.09 -12.77 -9.61
C ILE A 204 -7.79 -13.56 -9.45
N VAL A 205 -6.68 -12.95 -9.85
CA VAL A 205 -5.31 -13.51 -9.71
C VAL A 205 -4.55 -12.89 -8.54
N ALA A 206 -4.98 -11.71 -8.10
CA ALA A 206 -4.45 -11.06 -6.91
C ALA A 206 -5.54 -10.21 -6.25
N VAL A 207 -5.59 -10.22 -4.93
CA VAL A 207 -6.52 -9.40 -4.14
C VAL A 207 -5.82 -8.87 -2.90
N GLY A 208 -5.94 -7.57 -2.66
CA GLY A 208 -5.51 -6.92 -1.42
C GLY A 208 -6.69 -6.31 -0.70
N GLY A 209 -6.46 -5.91 0.53
CA GLY A 209 -7.45 -5.21 1.34
C GLY A 209 -6.94 -3.88 1.89
N GLN A 210 -7.83 -3.14 2.51
CA GLN A 210 -7.45 -1.92 3.20
C GLN A 210 -6.55 -2.24 4.38
N VAL A 211 -5.48 -1.45 4.53
CA VAL A 211 -4.61 -1.48 5.71
C VAL A 211 -4.97 -0.29 6.60
N ALA A 212 -5.17 -0.57 7.89
CA ALA A 212 -5.42 0.44 8.91
C ALA A 212 -4.14 0.72 9.71
N ILE A 213 -4.15 1.81 10.47
CA ILE A 213 -3.02 2.22 11.30
C ILE A 213 -3.17 1.59 12.69
N ALA A 214 -2.12 0.90 13.15
CA ALA A 214 -2.07 0.25 14.45
C ALA A 214 -1.78 1.23 15.60
N ASN A 215 -1.13 2.38 15.30
CA ASN A 215 -0.85 3.42 16.29
C ASN A 215 -2.15 3.90 16.98
N GLY A 216 -2.19 3.87 18.29
CA GLY A 216 -3.39 4.20 19.08
C GLY A 216 -4.37 3.05 19.30
N CYS A 217 -4.15 1.89 18.67
CA CYS A 217 -4.91 0.67 18.93
C CYS A 217 -4.40 -0.04 20.18
N THR A 218 -5.31 -0.74 20.86
CA THR A 218 -4.91 -1.68 21.92
C THR A 218 -4.71 -3.06 21.30
N ILE A 219 -3.51 -3.59 21.47
CA ILE A 219 -3.13 -4.90 20.94
C ILE A 219 -2.87 -5.84 22.11
N ARG A 220 -3.47 -7.04 22.10
CA ARG A 220 -3.23 -8.11 23.07
C ARG A 220 -3.04 -9.44 22.35
N ALA A 221 -1.98 -10.14 22.68
CA ALA A 221 -1.62 -11.43 22.07
C ALA A 221 -1.66 -11.37 20.52
N GLY A 222 -1.03 -10.32 19.93
CA GLY A 222 -0.98 -10.12 18.47
C GLY A 222 -2.31 -9.74 17.82
N ARG A 223 -3.38 -9.44 18.58
CA ARG A 223 -4.70 -9.10 18.05
C ARG A 223 -5.10 -7.68 18.42
N VAL A 224 -5.70 -6.97 17.48
CA VAL A 224 -6.31 -5.67 17.77
C VAL A 224 -7.61 -5.90 18.53
N VAL A 225 -7.65 -5.49 19.81
CA VAL A 225 -8.85 -5.62 20.66
C VAL A 225 -9.64 -4.32 20.76
N SER A 226 -9.01 -3.17 20.51
CA SER A 226 -9.69 -1.88 20.46
C SER A 226 -8.96 -0.97 19.47
N VAL A 227 -9.74 -0.23 18.69
CA VAL A 227 -9.21 0.74 17.73
C VAL A 227 -9.36 2.14 18.27
N GLY A 228 -8.25 2.87 18.38
CA GLY A 228 -8.19 4.25 18.86
C GLY A 228 -7.53 5.20 17.88
N LEU A 229 -7.73 6.49 18.14
CA LEU A 229 -7.05 7.53 17.37
C LEU A 229 -5.58 7.63 17.84
N PRO A 230 -4.58 7.68 16.93
CA PRO A 230 -3.20 7.91 17.30
C PRO A 230 -3.01 9.16 18.16
N SER A 231 -2.13 9.12 19.15
CA SER A 231 -1.78 10.29 19.98
C SER A 231 -0.93 11.28 19.19
N HIS A 232 -0.02 10.77 18.35
CA HIS A 232 0.97 11.58 17.64
C HIS A 232 0.37 12.27 16.40
N PRO A 233 0.61 13.58 16.18
CA PRO A 233 0.07 14.34 15.05
C PRO A 233 0.40 13.74 13.68
N TRP A 234 1.64 13.29 13.49
CA TRP A 234 2.07 12.71 12.20
C TRP A 234 1.35 11.41 11.87
N ALA A 235 1.01 10.61 12.85
CA ALA A 235 0.21 9.40 12.63
C ALA A 235 -1.25 9.75 12.26
N ARG A 236 -1.81 10.84 12.81
CA ARG A 236 -3.15 11.34 12.42
C ARG A 236 -3.20 11.86 10.99
N PHE A 237 -2.18 12.60 10.53
CA PHE A 237 -2.08 13.00 9.12
C PHE A 237 -1.99 11.78 8.19
N GLN A 238 -1.17 10.78 8.56
CA GLN A 238 -1.10 9.53 7.79
C GLN A 238 -2.44 8.78 7.79
N MET A 239 -3.23 8.84 8.87
CA MET A 239 -4.57 8.24 8.91
C MET A 239 -5.51 8.90 7.90
N VAL A 240 -5.52 10.23 7.78
CA VAL A 240 -6.30 10.94 6.74
C VAL A 240 -5.82 10.52 5.34
N GLU A 241 -4.51 10.47 5.12
CA GLU A 241 -3.92 10.03 3.86
C GLU A 241 -4.27 8.58 3.51
N TYR A 242 -4.26 7.66 4.49
CA TYR A 242 -4.63 6.26 4.27
C TYR A 242 -6.12 6.12 3.93
N LEU A 243 -7.00 6.86 4.62
CA LEU A 243 -8.42 6.90 4.27
C LEU A 243 -8.63 7.39 2.84
N ARG A 244 -7.94 8.45 2.41
CA ARG A 244 -8.00 8.94 1.04
C ARG A 244 -7.45 7.91 0.04
N SER A 245 -6.27 7.37 0.29
CA SER A 245 -5.58 6.46 -0.63
C SER A 245 -6.26 5.10 -0.75
N PHE A 246 -6.62 4.48 0.37
CA PHE A 246 -7.20 3.14 0.38
C PHE A 246 -8.71 3.16 0.16
N THR A 247 -9.43 3.97 0.94
CA THR A 247 -10.90 3.95 0.93
C THR A 247 -11.46 4.57 -0.35
N THR A 248 -10.87 5.64 -0.85
CA THR A 248 -11.37 6.30 -2.07
C THR A 248 -10.52 5.93 -3.28
N GLY A 249 -9.21 6.07 -3.22
CA GLY A 249 -8.32 5.87 -4.36
C GLY A 249 -8.36 4.43 -4.89
N ARG A 250 -7.89 3.46 -4.10
CA ARG A 250 -7.82 2.05 -4.54
C ARG A 250 -9.19 1.43 -4.78
N THR A 251 -10.18 1.76 -3.94
CA THR A 251 -11.56 1.29 -4.15
C THR A 251 -12.17 1.84 -5.43
N GLY A 252 -11.93 3.11 -5.75
CA GLY A 252 -12.37 3.71 -7.01
C GLY A 252 -11.68 3.08 -8.22
N LEU A 253 -10.36 2.83 -8.14
CA LEU A 253 -9.60 2.16 -9.19
C LEU A 253 -10.01 0.69 -9.36
N ASP A 254 -10.36 -0.03 -8.29
CA ASP A 254 -10.88 -1.40 -8.38
C ASP A 254 -12.15 -1.48 -9.22
N ARG A 255 -13.05 -0.47 -9.08
CA ARG A 255 -14.26 -0.38 -9.91
C ARG A 255 -13.95 -0.25 -11.41
N LEU A 256 -12.79 0.26 -11.75
CA LEU A 256 -12.29 0.41 -13.11
C LEU A 256 -11.37 -0.72 -13.57
N ASP A 257 -11.19 -1.76 -12.76
CA ASP A 257 -10.20 -2.83 -13.03
C ASP A 257 -8.77 -2.28 -13.19
N SER A 258 -8.42 -1.27 -12.40
CA SER A 258 -7.25 -0.41 -12.64
C SER A 258 -6.39 -0.18 -11.39
N VAL A 259 -6.46 -1.06 -10.40
CA VAL A 259 -5.62 -0.99 -9.19
C VAL A 259 -4.18 -1.28 -9.57
N LEU A 260 -3.27 -0.30 -9.40
CA LEU A 260 -1.85 -0.46 -9.73
C LEU A 260 -0.97 -0.84 -8.53
N ILE A 261 -1.51 -0.84 -7.32
CA ILE A 261 -0.78 -1.20 -6.11
C ILE A 261 -1.72 -1.87 -5.11
N LEU A 262 -1.36 -3.06 -4.67
CA LEU A 262 -1.82 -3.67 -3.43
C LEU A 262 -0.81 -3.35 -2.33
N SER A 263 -1.20 -3.44 -1.08
CA SER A 263 -0.25 -3.14 0.01
C SER A 263 0.76 -4.27 0.16
N GLY A 264 2.04 -3.95 0.33
CA GLY A 264 3.08 -4.90 0.71
C GLY A 264 2.87 -5.49 2.11
N VAL A 265 1.97 -4.88 2.89
CA VAL A 265 1.57 -5.34 4.23
C VAL A 265 0.78 -6.63 4.17
N PHE A 266 -0.13 -6.76 3.19
CA PHE A 266 -1.00 -7.92 3.05
C PHE A 266 -1.68 -8.00 1.68
N ALA A 267 -1.44 -9.07 0.94
CA ALA A 267 -2.13 -9.37 -0.30
C ALA A 267 -2.11 -10.87 -0.60
N VAL A 268 -3.18 -11.38 -1.20
CA VAL A 268 -3.33 -12.78 -1.67
C VAL A 268 -3.08 -12.84 -3.16
N PHE A 269 -2.36 -13.86 -3.61
CA PHE A 269 -1.99 -14.07 -5.00
C PHE A 269 -2.22 -15.53 -5.45
N GLU A 270 -2.63 -15.72 -6.69
CA GLU A 270 -2.60 -17.02 -7.36
C GLU A 270 -1.15 -17.37 -7.70
N LYS A 271 -0.62 -18.43 -7.06
CA LYS A 271 0.81 -18.80 -7.13
C LYS A 271 1.30 -19.02 -8.56
N GLU A 272 0.59 -19.82 -9.33
CA GLU A 272 0.99 -20.16 -10.69
C GLU A 272 1.08 -18.91 -11.59
N THR A 273 0.14 -17.98 -11.46
CA THR A 273 0.17 -16.71 -12.21
C THR A 273 1.39 -15.87 -11.85
N VAL A 274 1.76 -15.81 -10.57
CA VAL A 274 2.96 -15.06 -10.13
C VAL A 274 4.24 -15.73 -10.61
N ILE A 275 4.36 -17.07 -10.53
CA ILE A 275 5.51 -17.81 -11.06
C ILE A 275 5.66 -17.57 -12.57
N ARG A 276 4.57 -17.70 -13.33
CA ARG A 276 4.58 -17.45 -14.78
C ARG A 276 4.88 -16.00 -15.15
N ALA A 277 4.61 -15.06 -14.28
CA ALA A 277 5.02 -13.66 -14.43
C ALA A 277 6.46 -13.39 -13.99
N GLY A 278 7.18 -14.39 -13.43
CA GLY A 278 8.57 -14.33 -13.02
C GLY A 278 8.81 -13.97 -11.55
N GLY A 279 7.81 -14.13 -10.67
CA GLY A 279 7.94 -13.87 -9.23
C GLY A 279 8.08 -12.38 -8.89
N TYR A 280 8.55 -12.06 -7.69
CA TYR A 280 8.94 -10.70 -7.29
C TYR A 280 10.27 -10.31 -7.93
N LEU A 281 10.37 -9.05 -8.37
CA LEU A 281 11.52 -8.57 -9.13
C LEU A 281 12.76 -8.41 -8.24
N THR A 282 13.78 -9.20 -8.53
CA THR A 282 15.12 -9.10 -7.95
C THR A 282 16.19 -9.28 -9.03
N PRO A 283 17.43 -8.80 -8.81
CA PRO A 283 18.53 -9.03 -9.76
C PRO A 283 18.87 -10.51 -10.00
N LEU A 284 18.39 -11.42 -9.15
CA LEU A 284 18.63 -12.87 -9.22
C LEU A 284 17.60 -13.60 -10.10
N VAL A 285 16.48 -12.96 -10.40
CA VAL A 285 15.42 -13.54 -11.24
C VAL A 285 15.86 -13.61 -12.70
N GLN A 286 15.98 -14.83 -13.22
CA GLN A 286 16.28 -15.12 -14.62
C GLN A 286 15.02 -15.69 -15.29
N HIS A 287 14.18 -14.81 -15.81
CA HIS A 287 12.92 -15.18 -16.45
C HIS A 287 12.71 -14.41 -17.74
N LYS A 288 12.45 -15.10 -18.85
CA LYS A 288 12.32 -14.48 -20.20
C LYS A 288 11.33 -13.31 -20.24
N LEU A 289 10.19 -13.45 -19.58
CA LEU A 289 9.18 -12.40 -19.54
C LEU A 289 9.64 -11.18 -18.73
N VAL A 290 10.39 -11.38 -17.65
CA VAL A 290 10.97 -10.28 -16.88
C VAL A 290 12.03 -9.56 -17.72
N GLU A 291 12.90 -10.30 -18.42
CA GLU A 291 13.89 -9.70 -19.32
C GLU A 291 13.22 -8.88 -20.44
N GLU A 292 12.11 -9.39 -21.00
CA GLU A 292 11.34 -8.70 -22.04
C GLU A 292 10.66 -7.43 -21.51
N TYR A 293 10.08 -7.47 -20.32
CA TYR A 293 9.26 -6.38 -19.78
C TYR A 293 10.06 -5.31 -19.05
N VAL A 294 11.11 -5.69 -18.35
CA VAL A 294 11.81 -4.85 -17.39
C VAL A 294 13.31 -4.73 -17.72
N GLY A 295 13.88 -5.77 -18.31
CA GLY A 295 15.32 -5.88 -18.58
C GLY A 295 16.05 -6.84 -17.64
N ARG A 296 17.31 -7.12 -18.00
CA ARG A 296 18.14 -8.05 -17.21
C ARG A 296 18.58 -7.44 -15.89
N ARG A 297 18.64 -8.25 -14.83
CA ARG A 297 19.11 -7.88 -13.48
C ARG A 297 18.41 -6.64 -12.90
N ALA A 298 17.17 -6.40 -13.31
CA ALA A 298 16.37 -5.32 -12.74
C ALA A 298 15.96 -5.64 -11.30
N GLY A 299 15.86 -4.60 -10.50
CA GLY A 299 15.37 -4.66 -9.13
C GLY A 299 14.46 -3.48 -8.86
N THR A 300 13.74 -3.51 -7.76
CA THR A 300 12.89 -2.41 -7.32
C THR A 300 12.92 -2.25 -5.81
N VAL A 301 12.70 -1.03 -5.34
CA VAL A 301 12.55 -0.73 -3.91
C VAL A 301 11.07 -0.76 -3.46
N CYS A 302 10.12 -0.99 -4.38
CA CYS A 302 8.68 -1.15 -4.12
C CYS A 302 8.16 -2.36 -4.89
N GLU A 303 8.43 -3.54 -4.35
CA GLU A 303 8.06 -4.83 -4.90
C GLU A 303 6.55 -5.00 -5.05
N ASP A 304 5.78 -4.37 -4.15
CA ASP A 304 4.33 -4.43 -4.08
C ASP A 304 3.62 -3.70 -5.23
N MET A 305 4.18 -2.61 -5.72
CA MET A 305 3.65 -1.91 -6.89
C MET A 305 4.11 -2.59 -8.19
N GLU A 306 5.39 -2.91 -8.29
CA GLU A 306 5.96 -3.47 -9.52
C GLU A 306 5.27 -4.78 -9.91
N ILE A 307 5.12 -5.71 -8.96
CA ILE A 307 4.47 -6.99 -9.22
C ILE A 307 3.03 -6.81 -9.74
N ILE A 308 2.27 -5.84 -9.21
CA ILE A 308 0.89 -5.58 -9.63
C ILE A 308 0.85 -5.02 -11.06
N VAL A 309 1.69 -4.05 -11.39
CA VAL A 309 1.76 -3.48 -12.74
C VAL A 309 2.19 -4.56 -13.74
N ARG A 310 3.19 -5.39 -13.41
CA ARG A 310 3.65 -6.50 -14.24
C ARG A 310 2.60 -7.58 -14.39
N LEU A 311 1.84 -7.92 -13.35
CA LEU A 311 0.70 -8.84 -13.43
C LEU A 311 -0.39 -8.30 -14.37
N HIS A 312 -0.73 -7.02 -14.32
CA HIS A 312 -1.63 -6.42 -15.29
C HIS A 312 -1.12 -6.56 -16.72
N ARG A 313 0.18 -6.31 -16.95
CA ARG A 313 0.80 -6.50 -18.27
C ARG A 313 0.70 -7.97 -18.71
N PHE A 314 1.11 -8.89 -17.87
CA PHE A 314 1.08 -10.33 -18.12
C PHE A 314 -0.34 -10.85 -18.41
N VAL A 315 -1.30 -10.46 -17.58
CA VAL A 315 -2.70 -10.86 -17.73
C VAL A 315 -3.27 -10.39 -19.08
N ARG A 316 -3.04 -9.13 -19.46
CA ARG A 316 -3.52 -8.59 -20.75
C ARG A 316 -2.79 -9.20 -21.94
N ASP A 317 -1.53 -9.59 -21.77
CA ASP A 317 -0.73 -10.19 -22.82
C ASP A 317 -1.06 -11.67 -23.06
N LYS A 318 -1.30 -12.44 -21.99
CA LYS A 318 -1.35 -13.91 -22.04
C LYS A 318 -2.67 -14.54 -21.59
N LEU A 319 -3.40 -13.92 -20.66
CA LEU A 319 -4.57 -14.55 -20.00
C LEU A 319 -5.91 -13.86 -20.28
N ARG A 320 -5.92 -12.64 -20.76
CA ARG A 320 -7.01 -11.73 -21.17
C ARG A 320 -8.20 -11.56 -20.21
N SER A 321 -8.76 -12.63 -19.64
CA SER A 321 -9.98 -12.61 -18.81
C SER A 321 -9.71 -12.46 -17.30
N ARG A 322 -8.46 -12.36 -16.87
CA ARG A 322 -8.08 -12.29 -15.45
C ARG A 322 -8.02 -10.84 -14.95
N ARG A 323 -8.17 -10.64 -13.64
CA ARG A 323 -8.18 -9.32 -13.01
C ARG A 323 -7.48 -9.28 -11.65
N ILE A 324 -7.20 -8.08 -11.19
CA ILE A 324 -6.72 -7.78 -9.82
C ILE A 324 -7.83 -7.05 -9.09
N ALA A 325 -8.07 -7.38 -7.82
CA ALA A 325 -9.17 -6.85 -7.03
C ALA A 325 -8.70 -6.19 -5.72
N PHE A 326 -9.55 -5.35 -5.15
CA PHE A 326 -9.30 -4.69 -3.89
C PHE A 326 -10.53 -4.77 -2.96
N LEU A 327 -10.29 -5.27 -1.75
CA LEU A 327 -11.31 -5.32 -0.69
C LEU A 327 -11.31 -4.00 0.08
N PRO A 328 -12.40 -3.27 0.03
CA PRO A 328 -12.43 -1.94 0.60
C PRO A 328 -12.63 -1.88 2.12
N HIS A 329 -12.34 -2.83 2.95
CA HIS A 329 -12.36 -2.71 4.41
C HIS A 329 -11.07 -3.18 5.07
N PRO A 330 -10.79 -2.74 6.30
CA PRO A 330 -9.56 -3.10 6.99
C PRO A 330 -9.47 -4.60 7.19
N VAL A 331 -8.38 -5.18 6.71
CA VAL A 331 -8.02 -6.58 6.87
C VAL A 331 -6.70 -6.75 7.60
N ALA A 332 -5.92 -5.66 7.68
CA ALA A 332 -4.63 -5.66 8.38
C ALA A 332 -4.37 -4.29 9.02
N TRP A 333 -3.53 -4.29 10.05
CA TRP A 333 -3.02 -3.10 10.71
C TRP A 333 -1.51 -3.08 10.65
N THR A 334 -0.94 -1.91 10.45
CA THR A 334 0.50 -1.69 10.45
C THR A 334 0.87 -0.47 11.28
N GLU A 335 2.03 -0.50 11.90
CA GLU A 335 2.59 0.66 12.59
C GLU A 335 3.11 1.67 11.56
N VAL A 336 2.69 2.93 11.71
CA VAL A 336 3.21 4.03 10.88
C VAL A 336 4.27 4.82 11.64
N PRO A 337 5.31 5.32 10.94
CA PRO A 337 6.36 6.07 11.58
C PRO A 337 5.85 7.42 12.13
N GLU A 338 6.31 7.77 13.33
CA GLU A 338 6.01 9.02 14.00
C GLU A 338 7.18 10.01 13.98
N LYS A 339 8.40 9.56 13.60
CA LYS A 339 9.59 10.39 13.46
C LYS A 339 9.72 10.93 12.04
N LEU A 340 9.99 12.24 11.91
CA LEU A 340 10.13 12.90 10.60
C LEU A 340 11.21 12.29 9.71
N GLU A 341 12.32 11.83 10.30
CA GLU A 341 13.37 11.16 9.53
C GLU A 341 12.90 9.86 8.90
N SER A 342 12.18 9.03 9.66
CA SER A 342 11.62 7.77 9.15
C SER A 342 10.57 8.02 8.07
N LEU A 343 9.73 9.03 8.25
CA LEU A 343 8.76 9.48 7.25
C LEU A 343 9.44 9.92 5.95
N ARG A 344 10.48 10.73 6.06
CA ARG A 344 11.27 11.18 4.90
C ARG A 344 11.85 10.00 4.13
N LYS A 345 12.47 9.04 4.82
CA LYS A 345 13.04 7.84 4.21
C LYS A 345 11.95 7.01 3.52
N GLN A 346 10.81 6.80 4.18
CA GLN A 346 9.67 6.06 3.65
C GLN A 346 9.11 6.70 2.37
N ARG A 347 8.82 8.02 2.40
CA ARG A 347 8.25 8.75 1.26
C ARG A 347 9.23 8.83 0.09
N GLY A 348 10.51 9.05 0.36
CA GLY A 348 11.56 9.02 -0.66
C GLY A 348 11.66 7.66 -1.34
N ARG A 349 11.60 6.56 -0.57
CA ARG A 349 11.56 5.20 -1.09
C ARG A 349 10.34 4.96 -1.98
N TRP A 350 9.14 5.34 -1.52
CA TRP A 350 7.91 5.18 -2.30
C TRP A 350 7.97 5.93 -3.63
N GLN A 351 8.52 7.14 -3.63
CA GLN A 351 8.64 7.92 -4.85
C GLN A 351 9.67 7.32 -5.84
N ARG A 352 10.75 6.72 -5.32
CA ARG A 352 11.71 5.97 -6.16
C ARG A 352 11.08 4.75 -6.79
N GLY A 353 10.40 3.92 -5.99
CA GLY A 353 9.75 2.70 -6.50
C GLY A 353 8.59 3.00 -7.46
N LEU A 354 7.84 4.08 -7.24
CA LEU A 354 6.86 4.58 -8.21
C LEU A 354 7.52 4.86 -9.56
N ARG A 355 8.63 5.63 -9.55
CA ARG A 355 9.39 5.92 -10.78
C ARG A 355 9.85 4.64 -11.46
N GLU A 356 10.48 3.72 -10.72
CA GLU A 356 10.94 2.43 -11.27
C GLU A 356 9.80 1.68 -11.96
N SER A 357 8.68 1.46 -11.26
CA SER A 357 7.53 0.72 -11.79
C SER A 357 6.94 1.38 -13.04
N LEU A 358 6.80 2.71 -13.04
CA LEU A 358 6.26 3.44 -14.18
C LEU A 358 7.18 3.39 -15.40
N PHE A 359 8.51 3.53 -15.20
CA PHE A 359 9.48 3.49 -16.31
C PHE A 359 9.64 2.09 -16.89
N TYR A 360 9.62 1.03 -16.06
CA TYR A 360 9.67 -0.36 -16.51
C TYR A 360 8.49 -0.71 -17.42
N HIS A 361 7.32 -0.17 -17.11
CA HIS A 361 6.08 -0.50 -17.82
C HIS A 361 5.54 0.64 -18.70
N ARG A 362 6.38 1.64 -19.05
CA ARG A 362 5.99 2.79 -19.89
C ARG A 362 5.41 2.38 -21.24
N ASP A 363 5.83 1.23 -21.77
CA ASP A 363 5.32 0.71 -23.03
C ASP A 363 3.83 0.36 -23.01
N MET A 364 3.20 0.30 -21.82
CA MET A 364 1.76 0.10 -21.71
C MET A 364 0.96 1.38 -21.94
N LEU A 365 1.60 2.57 -21.86
CA LEU A 365 0.92 3.86 -22.01
C LEU A 365 0.25 3.98 -23.37
N PHE A 366 -1.02 4.41 -23.36
CA PHE A 366 -1.85 4.70 -24.54
C PHE A 366 -1.99 3.55 -25.54
N ARG A 367 -1.66 2.31 -25.16
CA ARG A 367 -1.89 1.15 -26.00
C ARG A 367 -3.27 0.53 -25.73
N ARG A 368 -4.09 0.38 -26.77
CA ARG A 368 -5.46 -0.18 -26.71
C ARG A 368 -5.51 -1.57 -26.05
N LYS A 369 -4.47 -2.37 -26.24
CA LYS A 369 -4.31 -3.72 -25.68
C LYS A 369 -4.49 -3.74 -24.16
N TYR A 370 -4.01 -2.70 -23.45
CA TYR A 370 -4.07 -2.63 -21.99
C TYR A 370 -5.33 -1.92 -21.46
N GLY A 371 -6.23 -1.49 -22.33
CA GLY A 371 -7.52 -0.92 -21.96
C GLY A 371 -7.40 0.21 -20.95
N ARG A 372 -8.18 0.15 -19.87
CA ARG A 372 -8.20 1.19 -18.82
C ARG A 372 -6.88 1.35 -18.07
N ILE A 373 -6.06 0.28 -17.98
CA ILE A 373 -4.72 0.38 -17.38
C ILE A 373 -3.85 1.34 -18.19
N GLY A 374 -3.78 1.15 -19.52
CA GLY A 374 -2.93 1.96 -20.40
C GLY A 374 -3.48 3.37 -20.67
N TRP A 375 -4.81 3.55 -20.65
CA TRP A 375 -5.44 4.83 -21.01
C TRP A 375 -5.90 5.68 -19.83
N PHE A 376 -6.05 5.09 -18.65
CA PHE A 376 -6.51 5.81 -17.46
C PHE A 376 -5.55 5.68 -16.28
N ALA A 377 -5.30 4.45 -15.79
CA ALA A 377 -4.54 4.27 -14.56
C ALA A 377 -3.07 4.70 -14.69
N LEU A 378 -2.33 4.21 -15.69
CA LEU A 378 -0.94 4.62 -15.89
C LEU A 378 -0.79 6.11 -16.20
N PRO A 379 -1.56 6.72 -17.13
CA PRO A 379 -1.51 8.16 -17.34
C PRO A 379 -1.81 8.99 -16.10
N SER A 380 -2.78 8.58 -15.26
CA SER A 380 -3.07 9.29 -14.02
C SER A 380 -1.92 9.19 -13.01
N PHE A 381 -1.26 8.04 -12.88
CA PHE A 381 -0.09 7.88 -12.02
C PHE A 381 1.11 8.66 -12.54
N TRP A 382 1.34 8.70 -13.86
CA TRP A 382 2.38 9.55 -14.47
C TRP A 382 2.10 11.03 -14.19
N LEU A 383 0.89 11.50 -14.43
CA LEU A 383 0.55 12.92 -14.31
C LEU A 383 0.47 13.37 -12.85
N PHE A 384 -0.25 12.63 -12.00
CA PHE A 384 -0.58 13.10 -10.64
C PHE A 384 0.40 12.59 -9.58
N GLU A 385 0.97 11.39 -9.76
CA GLU A 385 1.86 10.83 -8.75
C GLU A 385 3.34 11.06 -9.09
N TYR A 386 3.74 10.97 -10.35
CA TYR A 386 5.14 11.17 -10.74
C TYR A 386 5.45 12.65 -11.04
N TYR A 387 4.73 13.27 -11.96
CA TYR A 387 4.92 14.69 -12.29
C TYR A 387 4.23 15.65 -11.32
N GLY A 388 3.22 15.19 -10.58
CA GLY A 388 2.47 16.01 -9.64
C GLY A 388 3.31 16.84 -8.69
N PRO A 389 4.30 16.25 -7.97
CA PRO A 389 5.19 17.02 -7.10
C PRO A 389 5.96 18.14 -7.81
N ILE A 390 6.36 17.94 -9.05
CA ILE A 390 7.08 18.94 -9.84
C ILE A 390 6.13 20.06 -10.25
N LEU A 391 4.94 19.71 -10.77
CA LEU A 391 3.93 20.68 -11.17
C LEU A 391 3.41 21.51 -9.97
N GLU A 392 3.23 20.87 -8.82
CA GLU A 392 2.80 21.55 -7.61
C GLU A 392 3.84 22.53 -7.10
N LEU A 393 5.12 22.13 -7.03
CA LEU A 393 6.22 23.04 -6.64
C LEU A 393 6.34 24.21 -7.61
N THR A 394 6.36 23.92 -8.92
CA THR A 394 6.49 24.99 -9.93
C THR A 394 5.29 25.94 -9.90
N GLY A 395 4.09 25.44 -9.62
CA GLY A 395 2.90 26.27 -9.40
C GLY A 395 3.02 27.20 -8.18
N TYR A 396 3.53 26.69 -7.05
CA TYR A 396 3.78 27.53 -5.87
C TYR A 396 4.86 28.57 -6.11
N ILE A 397 5.98 28.21 -6.76
CA ILE A 397 7.03 29.15 -7.15
C ILE A 397 6.48 30.20 -8.10
N PHE A 398 5.69 29.80 -9.09
CA PHE A 398 5.05 30.70 -10.02
C PHE A 398 4.22 31.75 -9.28
N VAL A 399 3.28 31.35 -8.44
CA VAL A 399 2.44 32.28 -7.68
C VAL A 399 3.29 33.20 -6.79
N ALA A 400 4.28 32.66 -6.06
CA ALA A 400 5.15 33.43 -5.20
C ALA A 400 5.96 34.50 -5.98
N VAL A 401 6.57 34.12 -7.10
CA VAL A 401 7.35 35.03 -7.95
C VAL A 401 6.48 36.17 -8.49
N PHE A 402 5.28 35.85 -8.97
CA PHE A 402 4.41 36.86 -9.54
C PHE A 402 3.83 37.81 -8.49
N LEU A 403 3.50 37.32 -7.28
CA LEU A 403 3.10 38.19 -6.16
C LEU A 403 4.24 39.13 -5.72
N ILE A 404 5.49 38.63 -5.72
CA ILE A 404 6.66 39.45 -5.40
C ILE A 404 6.88 40.51 -6.49
N MET A 405 6.78 40.15 -7.77
CA MET A 405 6.91 41.08 -8.90
C MET A 405 5.85 42.17 -8.88
N GLU A 406 4.60 41.80 -8.59
CA GLU A 406 3.52 42.78 -8.43
C GLU A 406 3.79 43.74 -7.28
N ARG A 407 4.23 43.21 -6.12
CA ARG A 407 4.48 44.02 -4.92
C ARG A 407 5.70 44.94 -5.04
N ILE A 408 6.78 44.50 -5.69
CA ILE A 408 8.05 45.23 -5.79
C ILE A 408 8.05 46.16 -7.01
N PHE A 409 7.54 45.70 -8.15
CA PHE A 409 7.65 46.41 -9.42
C PHE A 409 6.33 47.02 -9.91
N GLY A 410 5.22 46.83 -9.17
CA GLY A 410 3.91 47.34 -9.53
C GLY A 410 3.34 46.73 -10.82
N ILE A 411 3.80 45.54 -11.21
CA ILE A 411 3.40 44.88 -12.45
C ILE A 411 2.28 43.89 -12.16
N PRO A 412 1.00 44.19 -12.47
CA PRO A 412 -0.12 43.28 -12.26
C PRO A 412 -0.05 42.15 -13.31
N ILE A 413 0.53 41.01 -12.96
CA ILE A 413 0.66 39.86 -13.85
C ILE A 413 -0.40 38.80 -13.53
N LEU A 414 -0.76 38.64 -12.25
CA LEU A 414 -1.81 37.74 -11.81
C LEU A 414 -3.16 38.45 -11.87
N ASN A 415 -4.08 37.86 -12.64
CA ASN A 415 -5.47 38.26 -12.53
C ASN A 415 -6.01 37.81 -11.16
N GLU A 416 -6.63 38.71 -10.39
CA GLU A 416 -7.22 38.41 -9.07
C GLU A 416 -8.19 37.23 -9.12
N GLN A 417 -9.04 37.18 -10.14
CA GLN A 417 -9.97 36.05 -10.33
C GLN A 417 -9.24 34.73 -10.52
N TYR A 418 -8.11 34.74 -11.25
CA TYR A 418 -7.28 33.58 -11.40
C TYR A 418 -6.64 33.15 -10.07
N ALA A 419 -6.06 34.09 -9.31
CA ALA A 419 -5.45 33.80 -8.02
C ALA A 419 -6.46 33.16 -7.03
N VAL A 420 -7.68 33.70 -6.99
CA VAL A 420 -8.78 33.14 -6.19
C VAL A 420 -9.17 31.75 -6.70
N ALA A 421 -9.37 31.57 -8.01
CA ALA A 421 -9.69 30.27 -8.60
C ALA A 421 -8.60 29.22 -8.33
N PHE A 422 -7.32 29.61 -8.44
CA PHE A 422 -6.18 28.74 -8.13
C PHE A 422 -6.15 28.32 -6.66
N LEU A 423 -6.34 29.26 -5.74
CA LEU A 423 -6.40 28.96 -4.30
C LEU A 423 -7.59 28.06 -3.95
N LEU A 424 -8.76 28.32 -4.52
CA LEU A 424 -9.93 27.47 -4.34
C LEU A 424 -9.70 26.06 -4.91
N ALA A 425 -9.10 25.95 -6.09
CA ALA A 425 -8.81 24.66 -6.71
C ALA A 425 -7.71 23.89 -5.97
N SER A 426 -6.66 24.56 -5.51
CA SER A 426 -5.51 23.88 -4.88
C SER A 426 -5.74 23.57 -3.40
N LEU A 427 -6.25 24.50 -2.60
CA LEU A 427 -6.45 24.36 -1.17
C LEU A 427 -7.88 24.01 -0.78
N GLY A 428 -8.87 24.73 -1.29
CA GLY A 428 -10.28 24.55 -0.94
C GLY A 428 -10.78 23.18 -1.36
N TRP A 429 -10.58 22.84 -2.63
CA TRP A 429 -11.01 21.56 -3.16
C TRP A 429 -10.22 20.38 -2.59
N GLY A 430 -8.90 20.53 -2.40
CA GLY A 430 -8.09 19.51 -1.74
C GLY A 430 -8.59 19.19 -0.32
N THR A 431 -9.00 20.23 0.41
CA THR A 431 -9.63 20.08 1.73
C THR A 431 -10.95 19.31 1.64
N LEU A 432 -11.82 19.64 0.67
CA LEU A 432 -13.07 18.91 0.46
C LEU A 432 -12.84 17.42 0.16
N VAL A 433 -11.88 17.09 -0.69
CA VAL A 433 -11.50 15.70 -0.99
C VAL A 433 -11.09 14.95 0.28
N ASN A 434 -10.28 15.55 1.14
CA ASN A 434 -9.86 14.97 2.41
C ASN A 434 -11.02 14.78 3.38
N VAL A 435 -11.88 15.80 3.51
CA VAL A 435 -13.10 15.74 4.33
C VAL A 435 -14.02 14.61 3.86
N PHE A 436 -14.27 14.50 2.55
CA PHE A 436 -15.07 13.41 1.99
C PHE A 436 -14.44 12.04 2.24
N ALA A 437 -13.12 11.90 2.12
CA ALA A 437 -12.42 10.65 2.40
C ALA A 437 -12.61 10.22 3.86
N VAL A 438 -12.51 11.16 4.82
CA VAL A 438 -12.75 10.91 6.24
C VAL A 438 -14.22 10.54 6.47
N LEU A 439 -15.17 11.26 5.89
CA LEU A 439 -16.60 10.99 6.04
C LEU A 439 -17.01 9.63 5.45
N VAL A 440 -16.51 9.30 4.25
CA VAL A 440 -16.74 7.97 3.63
C VAL A 440 -16.11 6.87 4.47
N GLY A 441 -14.90 7.10 4.99
CA GLY A 441 -14.26 6.19 5.93
C GLY A 441 -15.10 5.99 7.19
N ALA A 442 -15.52 7.07 7.85
CA ALA A 442 -16.34 7.01 9.07
C ALA A 442 -17.72 6.38 8.82
N TRP A 443 -18.39 6.73 7.73
CA TRP A 443 -19.68 6.14 7.34
C TRP A 443 -19.58 4.63 7.13
N ARG A 444 -18.56 4.20 6.46
CA ARG A 444 -18.26 2.82 6.15
C ARG A 444 -18.02 1.96 7.41
N PHE A 445 -17.35 2.52 8.42
CA PHE A 445 -17.15 1.84 9.69
C PHE A 445 -18.46 1.63 10.49
N ARG A 446 -19.52 2.37 10.20
CA ARG A 446 -20.84 2.16 10.81
C ARG A 446 -21.60 0.95 10.26
N TYR A 447 -21.36 0.55 9.02
CA TYR A 447 -22.21 -0.44 8.33
C TYR A 447 -21.70 -1.89 8.38
N GLY A 448 -20.48 -2.15 8.79
CA GLY A 448 -20.03 -3.49 9.18
C GLY A 448 -20.31 -3.80 10.65
N LEU A 449 -21.40 -3.24 11.19
CA LEU A 449 -21.52 -2.87 12.59
C LEU A 449 -21.80 -4.05 13.53
N ALA A 450 -22.69 -4.96 13.19
CA ALA A 450 -23.15 -5.98 14.13
C ALA A 450 -22.05 -6.97 14.53
N ASP A 451 -21.30 -7.46 13.57
CA ASP A 451 -20.22 -8.42 13.76
C ASP A 451 -18.94 -7.77 14.35
N ARG A 452 -18.65 -6.54 13.92
CA ARG A 452 -17.49 -5.78 14.44
C ARG A 452 -17.75 -5.15 15.80
N LEU A 453 -19.00 -4.77 16.12
CA LEU A 453 -19.42 -4.34 17.47
C LEU A 453 -19.27 -5.45 18.49
N GLN A 454 -19.59 -6.68 18.12
CA GLN A 454 -19.36 -7.84 18.98
C GLN A 454 -17.87 -8.08 19.27
N ARG A 455 -16.97 -7.58 18.40
CA ARG A 455 -15.52 -7.73 18.53
C ARG A 455 -14.79 -6.47 19.02
N GLY A 456 -15.48 -5.36 19.27
CA GLY A 456 -14.87 -4.11 19.73
C GLY A 456 -13.98 -3.40 18.68
N LEU A 457 -14.03 -3.82 17.41
CA LEU A 457 -13.09 -3.42 16.36
C LEU A 457 -13.50 -2.19 15.53
N LEU A 458 -14.28 -1.27 16.08
CA LEU A 458 -14.66 -0.04 15.37
C LEU A 458 -13.58 1.03 15.46
N PRO A 459 -12.88 1.35 14.37
CA PRO A 459 -12.20 2.63 14.29
C PRO A 459 -13.26 3.74 14.34
N PHE A 460 -12.99 4.80 15.08
CA PHE A 460 -13.88 5.96 15.23
C PHE A 460 -15.19 5.71 15.99
N ASN A 461 -15.12 4.96 17.09
CA ASN A 461 -16.25 4.70 17.97
C ASN A 461 -16.81 6.00 18.62
N ARG A 462 -16.03 7.08 18.62
CA ARG A 462 -16.41 8.36 19.22
C ARG A 462 -16.58 9.42 18.12
N LYS A 463 -17.70 10.14 18.15
CA LYS A 463 -17.92 11.32 17.29
C LYS A 463 -16.75 12.32 17.37
N ARG A 464 -16.12 12.43 18.56
CA ARG A 464 -14.94 13.26 18.80
C ARG A 464 -13.75 12.86 17.88
N ASP A 465 -13.52 11.57 17.66
CA ASP A 465 -12.39 11.10 16.84
C ASP A 465 -12.58 11.50 15.37
N VAL A 466 -13.80 11.43 14.87
CA VAL A 466 -14.14 11.90 13.52
C VAL A 466 -13.95 13.41 13.40
N LEU A 467 -14.38 14.20 14.41
CA LEU A 467 -14.18 15.64 14.41
C LEU A 467 -12.68 16.02 14.43
N ILE A 468 -11.87 15.31 15.21
CA ILE A 468 -10.41 15.52 15.23
C ILE A 468 -9.83 15.22 13.83
N LEU A 469 -10.20 14.10 13.19
CA LEU A 469 -9.70 13.77 11.85
C LEU A 469 -10.17 14.77 10.80
N LEU A 470 -11.37 15.32 10.90
CA LEU A 470 -11.84 16.40 10.02
C LEU A 470 -10.97 17.66 10.20
N GLY A 471 -10.57 18.00 11.43
CA GLY A 471 -9.59 19.06 11.68
C GLY A 471 -8.24 18.78 10.99
N TYR A 472 -7.73 17.53 11.11
CA TYR A 472 -6.50 17.13 10.41
C TYR A 472 -6.65 17.12 8.88
N ALA A 473 -7.83 16.81 8.35
CA ALA A 473 -8.13 16.86 6.93
C ALA A 473 -8.02 18.29 6.36
N VAL A 474 -8.41 19.29 7.14
CA VAL A 474 -8.21 20.71 6.80
C VAL A 474 -6.73 21.09 6.89
N LEU A 475 -6.07 20.73 8.01
CA LEU A 475 -4.67 21.08 8.27
C LEU A 475 -3.68 20.38 7.32
N GLU A 476 -4.08 19.28 6.67
CA GLU A 476 -3.23 18.49 5.78
C GLU A 476 -2.61 19.34 4.68
N ASN A 477 -3.40 20.20 4.04
CA ASN A 477 -2.93 21.03 2.92
C ASN A 477 -1.90 22.09 3.33
N PHE A 478 -1.90 22.52 4.60
CA PHE A 478 -1.01 23.56 5.09
C PHE A 478 0.29 23.02 5.69
N PHE A 479 0.26 21.83 6.29
CA PHE A 479 1.41 21.27 7.00
C PHE A 479 1.93 19.98 6.36
N TRP A 480 1.05 18.98 6.18
CA TRP A 480 1.46 17.66 5.75
C TRP A 480 1.82 17.62 4.26
N ARG A 481 1.02 18.23 3.42
CA ARG A 481 1.22 18.25 1.97
C ARG A 481 2.53 18.94 1.56
N PRO A 482 2.90 20.14 2.07
CA PRO A 482 4.20 20.74 1.76
C PRO A 482 5.39 19.88 2.19
N MET A 483 5.33 19.24 3.38
CA MET A 483 6.38 18.33 3.82
C MET A 483 6.52 17.10 2.94
N THR A 484 5.40 16.45 2.61
CA THR A 484 5.39 15.28 1.73
C THR A 484 5.84 15.64 0.31
N LEU A 485 5.46 16.82 -0.20
CA LEU A 485 5.95 17.37 -1.46
C LEU A 485 7.47 17.45 -1.48
N TYR A 486 8.08 18.06 -0.47
CA TYR A 486 9.54 18.15 -0.34
C TYR A 486 10.20 16.75 -0.33
N TRP A 487 9.68 15.80 0.46
CA TRP A 487 10.24 14.45 0.52
C TRP A 487 10.10 13.68 -0.78
N ARG A 488 9.00 13.85 -1.49
CA ARG A 488 8.76 13.25 -2.82
C ARG A 488 9.73 13.81 -3.86
N LEU A 489 9.94 15.12 -3.90
CA LEU A 489 10.91 15.77 -4.79
C LEU A 489 12.34 15.31 -4.51
N ARG A 490 12.71 15.21 -3.23
CA ARG A 490 14.00 14.65 -2.84
C ARG A 490 14.14 13.18 -3.26
N GLY A 491 13.07 12.38 -3.13
CA GLY A 491 13.06 11.00 -3.62
C GLY A 491 13.26 10.90 -5.13
N LEU A 492 12.65 11.79 -5.92
CA LEU A 492 12.91 11.89 -7.37
C LEU A 492 14.35 12.27 -7.69
N TRP A 493 14.89 13.23 -6.95
CA TRP A 493 16.29 13.65 -7.09
C TRP A 493 17.27 12.52 -6.78
N ASP A 494 17.04 11.79 -5.67
CA ASP A 494 17.86 10.62 -5.31
C ASP A 494 17.76 9.52 -6.38
N ALA A 495 16.58 9.31 -6.98
CA ALA A 495 16.37 8.37 -8.07
C ALA A 495 17.12 8.78 -9.36
N TRP A 496 17.17 10.08 -9.67
CA TRP A 496 17.93 10.59 -10.81
C TRP A 496 19.45 10.45 -10.61
N ARG A 497 19.91 10.55 -9.37
CA ARG A 497 21.33 10.31 -9.01
C ARG A 497 21.72 8.84 -8.93
N GLY A 498 20.80 7.91 -9.22
CA GLY A 498 21.07 6.48 -9.20
C GLY A 498 21.30 5.89 -7.81
N LYS A 499 20.85 6.58 -6.73
CA LYS A 499 20.92 6.02 -5.39
C LYS A 499 20.00 4.81 -5.29
N SER A 500 20.59 3.62 -5.24
CA SER A 500 19.93 2.36 -4.93
C SER A 500 20.21 2.01 -3.46
N GLY A 501 19.23 1.48 -2.75
CA GLY A 501 19.43 0.99 -1.39
C GLY A 501 18.16 1.08 -0.55
N TRP A 502 17.98 0.05 0.25
CA TRP A 502 16.90 -0.06 1.21
C TRP A 502 17.41 0.38 2.59
N GLU A 503 16.97 1.55 3.07
CA GLU A 503 17.28 2.01 4.42
C GLU A 503 16.22 1.48 5.39
N LYS A 504 16.62 0.64 6.35
CA LYS A 504 15.72 0.09 7.37
C LYS A 504 15.34 1.17 8.38
N PHE A 505 14.10 1.13 8.86
CA PHE A 505 13.61 1.98 9.96
C PHE A 505 13.67 1.20 11.27
N ALA A 506 14.10 1.84 12.35
CA ALA A 506 13.90 1.30 13.69
C ALA A 506 12.40 1.37 14.04
N ARG A 507 11.77 0.22 14.29
CA ARG A 507 10.40 0.09 14.76
C ARG A 507 10.38 -0.06 16.27
N GLN A 508 9.31 0.40 16.94
CA GLN A 508 9.25 0.36 18.41
C GLN A 508 8.65 -0.96 18.93
N GLY A 509 7.99 -1.73 18.05
CA GLY A 509 7.28 -2.95 18.43
C GLY A 509 5.99 -2.71 19.22
N PHE A 510 5.10 -3.69 19.20
CA PHE A 510 3.76 -3.57 19.81
C PHE A 510 3.75 -3.62 21.34
N GLN A 511 4.83 -3.99 22.01
CA GLN A 511 4.88 -4.21 23.47
C GLN A 511 4.79 -2.94 24.31
N LYS A 512 5.12 -1.75 23.80
CA LYS A 512 5.07 -0.50 24.58
C LYS A 512 3.66 0.04 24.90
N HIS A 513 2.63 -0.52 24.30
CA HIS A 513 1.24 -0.08 24.54
C HIS A 513 0.51 -0.83 25.66
N VAL A 514 1.13 -1.81 26.30
CA VAL A 514 0.52 -2.63 27.36
C VAL A 514 0.64 -1.99 28.76
N GLU A 515 1.59 -1.09 29.01
CA GLU A 515 1.91 -0.62 30.38
C GLU A 515 1.20 0.66 30.83
N THR A 516 0.46 1.38 29.99
CA THR A 516 -0.24 2.62 30.41
C THR A 516 -1.68 2.40 30.89
N GLY A 517 -2.10 1.18 31.08
CA GLY A 517 -3.46 0.80 31.52
C GLY A 517 -3.55 0.34 32.97
N ARG A 518 -2.67 0.77 33.90
CA ARG A 518 -2.89 0.62 35.33
C ARG A 518 -3.30 1.96 35.94
N ALA A 519 -4.46 1.93 36.57
CA ALA A 519 -5.07 2.93 37.45
C ALA A 519 -5.75 4.14 36.77
N ALA A 520 -7.03 4.05 36.55
CA ALA A 520 -8.06 4.90 37.17
C ALA A 520 -9.43 4.21 37.03
#